data_2f14b52a9da9b8f068c55dd89e6afbbf
#
_entry.id   2f14b52a9da9b8f068c55dd89e6afbbf
#
_cell.length_a   1.000
_cell.length_b   1.000
_cell.length_c   1.000
_cell.angle_alpha   90.00
_cell.angle_beta   90.00
_cell.angle_gamma   90.00
#
_symmetry.space_group_name_H-M   'P 1'
#
loop_
_entity.id
_entity.type
_entity.pdbx_description
1 polymer ?
#
loop_
_entity_poly.entity_id
_entity_poly.type
_entity_poly.pdbx_seq_one_letter_code
_entity_poly.pdbx_strand_id
1 'polypeptide(L)'
;EDVAITLGEAVDRALGAKAGIARYGFALPMDDCRALTLLDFGGRIDFEWDASFRRERVGDVPTEMFRHFFHSFACAARCNLQISARGDNDHHKAEAVFKAFARALRMAVAHIPF
;
A
#
# COMPACT_ATOMS: atom_id res chain seq x y z
N GLU A 1 -13.09 1.95 3.71
CA GLU A 1 -12.59 1.14 4.84
C GLU A 1 -12.91 -0.34 4.64
N ASP A 2 -14.18 -0.66 4.38
CA ASP A 2 -14.60 -2.06 4.22
C ASP A 2 -13.89 -2.77 3.06
N VAL A 3 -13.67 -2.06 1.95
CA VAL A 3 -12.93 -2.60 0.81
C VAL A 3 -11.50 -2.95 1.21
N ALA A 4 -10.85 -2.06 1.95
CA ALA A 4 -9.47 -2.27 2.38
C ALA A 4 -9.36 -3.47 3.34
N ILE A 5 -10.29 -3.58 4.28
CA ILE A 5 -10.33 -4.68 5.23
C ILE A 5 -10.56 -6.00 4.50
N THR A 6 -11.54 -6.03 3.59
CA THR A 6 -11.86 -7.22 2.82
C THR A 6 -10.68 -7.66 1.96
N LEU A 7 -10.03 -6.70 1.28
CA LEU A 7 -8.86 -6.98 0.47
C LEU A 7 -7.71 -7.51 1.33
N GLY A 8 -7.44 -6.88 2.46
CA GLY A 8 -6.38 -7.31 3.37
C GLY A 8 -6.60 -8.71 3.91
N GLU A 9 -7.83 -9.01 4.32
CA GLU A 9 -8.17 -10.35 4.80
C GLU A 9 -8.04 -11.39 3.71
N ALA A 10 -8.46 -11.05 2.48
CA ALA A 10 -8.32 -11.94 1.35
C ALA A 10 -6.85 -12.26 1.06
N VAL A 11 -6.00 -11.25 1.10
CA VAL A 11 -4.56 -11.43 0.90
C VAL A 11 -3.97 -12.30 1.99
N ASP A 12 -4.32 -12.05 3.25
CA ASP A 12 -3.81 -12.84 4.37
C ASP A 12 -4.19 -14.31 4.22
N ARG A 13 -5.44 -14.58 3.87
CA ARG A 13 -5.90 -15.96 3.66
C ARG A 13 -5.20 -16.62 2.46
N ALA A 14 -5.05 -15.86 1.38
CA ALA A 14 -4.41 -16.38 0.16
C ALA A 14 -2.95 -16.73 0.39
N LEU A 15 -2.25 -15.97 1.22
CA LEU A 15 -0.84 -16.21 1.51
C LEU A 15 -0.63 -17.36 2.50
N GLY A 16 -1.63 -17.63 3.33
CA GLY A 16 -1.56 -18.72 4.31
C GLY A 16 -0.34 -18.62 5.20
N ALA A 17 0.52 -19.63 5.17
CA ALA A 17 1.74 -19.67 5.98
C ALA A 17 2.84 -18.75 5.46
N LYS A 18 2.62 -18.12 4.30
CA LYS A 18 3.57 -17.20 3.67
C LYS A 18 4.90 -17.85 3.29
N ALA A 19 4.89 -19.14 3.08
CA ALA A 19 6.06 -19.86 2.61
C ALA A 19 6.21 -19.72 1.11
N GLY A 20 7.44 -19.60 0.63
CA GLY A 20 7.72 -19.55 -0.80
C GLY A 20 7.36 -18.24 -1.50
N ILE A 21 7.15 -17.17 -0.76
CA ILE A 21 6.92 -15.85 -1.33
C ILE A 21 8.13 -14.94 -1.09
N ALA A 22 8.22 -13.86 -1.85
CA ALA A 22 9.31 -12.91 -1.68
C ALA A 22 9.25 -12.21 -0.31
N ARG A 23 8.07 -12.09 0.28
CA ARG A 23 7.82 -11.47 1.57
C ARG A 23 7.92 -9.95 1.54
N TYR A 24 8.94 -9.41 0.88
CA TYR A 24 9.20 -7.98 0.83
C TYR A 24 8.85 -7.41 -0.54
N GLY A 25 8.37 -6.19 -0.55
CA GLY A 25 8.16 -5.47 -1.79
C GLY A 25 8.40 -3.99 -1.60
N PHE A 26 8.85 -3.34 -2.66
CA PHE A 26 9.00 -1.89 -2.68
C PHE A 26 8.74 -1.39 -4.10
N ALA A 27 8.32 -0.15 -4.21
CA ALA A 27 8.11 0.45 -5.52
C ALA A 27 8.24 1.96 -5.45
N LEU A 28 8.77 2.49 -6.52
CA LEU A 28 8.88 3.91 -6.78
C LEU A 28 7.95 4.29 -7.91
N PRO A 29 7.64 5.50 -8.01
CA PRO A 29 6.72 5.98 -8.96
C PRO A 29 7.21 6.79 -10.03
N MET A 30 6.48 7.85 -10.36
CA MET A 30 6.46 8.27 -11.70
C MET A 30 6.20 9.76 -11.87
N ASP A 31 6.61 10.28 -13.03
CA ASP A 31 6.34 11.65 -13.51
C ASP A 31 6.67 12.76 -12.51
N ASP A 32 5.74 13.68 -12.31
CA ASP A 32 5.90 14.83 -11.43
C ASP A 32 5.68 14.50 -9.96
N CYS A 33 5.25 13.28 -9.65
CA CYS A 33 5.03 12.83 -8.29
C CYS A 33 5.84 11.58 -7.98
N ARG A 34 6.24 11.43 -6.72
CA ARG A 34 6.93 10.25 -6.25
C ARG A 34 6.14 9.62 -5.13
N ALA A 35 6.07 8.31 -5.14
CA ALA A 35 5.55 7.58 -4.00
C ALA A 35 6.46 6.38 -3.74
N LEU A 36 6.75 6.11 -2.51
CA LEU A 36 7.53 4.95 -2.11
C LEU A 36 6.67 4.10 -1.22
N THR A 37 6.54 2.83 -1.57
CA THR A 37 5.87 1.86 -0.72
C THR A 37 6.89 0.81 -0.30
N LEU A 38 6.96 0.57 1.00
CA LEU A 38 7.76 -0.50 1.57
C LEU A 38 6.80 -1.48 2.23
N LEU A 39 6.93 -2.75 1.91
CA LEU A 39 5.98 -3.77 2.34
C LEU A 39 6.72 -5.01 2.83
N ASP A 40 6.32 -5.52 3.99
CA ASP A 40 6.89 -6.72 4.58
C ASP A 40 5.78 -7.59 5.16
N PHE A 41 5.62 -8.79 4.63
CA PHE A 41 4.68 -9.78 5.13
C PHE A 41 5.27 -10.65 6.23
N GLY A 42 6.05 -10.07 7.12
CA GLY A 42 6.69 -10.80 8.22
C GLY A 42 5.77 -11.16 9.39
N GLY A 43 4.50 -10.81 9.32
CA GLY A 43 3.52 -11.14 10.35
C GLY A 43 3.36 -10.10 11.43
N ARG A 44 4.22 -9.10 11.50
CA ARG A 44 4.06 -7.98 12.41
C ARG A 44 3.34 -6.84 11.70
N ILE A 45 2.35 -6.29 12.36
CA ILE A 45 1.58 -5.18 11.81
C ILE A 45 2.25 -3.88 12.21
N ASP A 46 2.55 -3.06 11.22
CA ASP A 46 2.99 -1.70 11.43
C ASP A 46 2.55 -0.86 10.24
N PHE A 47 2.35 0.43 10.45
CA PHE A 47 1.90 1.31 9.40
C PHE A 47 2.48 2.70 9.57
N GLU A 48 3.10 3.21 8.52
CA GLU A 48 3.56 4.58 8.47
C GLU A 48 3.04 5.26 7.20
N TRP A 49 2.58 6.46 7.38
CA TRP A 49 2.00 7.26 6.29
C TRP A 49 2.64 8.64 6.29
N ASP A 50 3.38 8.94 5.24
CA ASP A 50 4.02 10.23 5.05
C ASP A 50 3.62 10.79 3.67
N ALA A 51 2.36 11.18 3.57
CA ALA A 51 1.82 11.77 2.36
C ALA A 51 0.77 12.80 2.76
N SER A 52 0.88 13.99 2.23
CA SER A 52 -0.11 15.04 2.49
C SER A 52 -0.69 15.52 1.18
N PHE A 53 -1.95 15.93 1.23
CA PHE A 53 -2.69 16.42 0.08
C PHE A 53 -3.12 17.85 0.37
N ARG A 54 -3.09 18.69 -0.67
CA ARG A 54 -3.48 20.10 -0.54
C ARG A 54 -4.98 20.27 -0.49
N ARG A 55 -5.71 19.37 -1.17
CA ARG A 55 -7.17 19.42 -1.27
C ARG A 55 -7.78 18.44 -0.30
N GLU A 56 -9.01 18.74 0.12
CA GLU A 56 -9.78 17.83 0.96
C GLU A 56 -10.30 16.63 0.19
N ARG A 57 -10.41 16.75 -1.13
CA ARG A 57 -10.93 15.69 -2.00
C ARG A 57 -10.13 15.57 -3.27
N VAL A 58 -10.02 14.35 -3.76
CA VAL A 58 -9.58 14.04 -5.11
C VAL A 58 -10.77 13.36 -5.78
N GLY A 59 -11.38 14.05 -6.75
CA GLY A 59 -12.67 13.62 -7.28
C GLY A 59 -13.69 13.59 -6.15
N ASP A 60 -14.37 12.49 -5.98
CA ASP A 60 -15.38 12.32 -4.94
C ASP A 60 -14.82 11.72 -3.65
N VAL A 61 -13.52 11.42 -3.61
CA VAL A 61 -12.90 10.74 -2.47
C VAL A 61 -12.23 11.75 -1.54
N PRO A 62 -12.63 11.81 -0.26
CA PRO A 62 -11.90 12.62 0.73
C PRO A 62 -10.45 12.11 0.85
N THR A 63 -9.49 13.03 0.82
CA THR A 63 -8.07 12.63 0.83
C THR A 63 -7.66 11.91 2.12
N GLU A 64 -8.32 12.18 3.24
CA GLU A 64 -8.06 11.46 4.48
C GLU A 64 -8.37 9.97 4.37
N MET A 65 -9.26 9.58 3.44
CA MET A 65 -9.62 8.18 3.25
C MET A 65 -8.48 7.36 2.66
N PHE A 66 -7.52 7.98 2.01
CA PHE A 66 -6.35 7.26 1.49
C PHE A 66 -5.54 6.64 2.63
N ARG A 67 -5.26 7.42 3.67
CA ARG A 67 -4.56 6.91 4.84
C ARG A 67 -5.36 5.78 5.51
N HIS A 68 -6.66 5.99 5.67
CA HIS A 68 -7.52 4.98 6.28
C HIS A 68 -7.55 3.68 5.48
N PHE A 69 -7.61 3.80 4.15
CA PHE A 69 -7.59 2.64 3.27
C PHE A 69 -6.35 1.77 3.53
N PHE A 70 -5.18 2.39 3.48
CA PHE A 70 -3.92 1.64 3.60
C PHE A 70 -3.68 1.14 5.02
N HIS A 71 -4.08 1.91 6.03
CA HIS A 71 -3.99 1.46 7.40
C HIS A 71 -4.86 0.22 7.64
N SER A 72 -6.10 0.27 7.18
CA SER A 72 -7.03 -0.86 7.31
C SER A 72 -6.51 -2.10 6.57
N PHE A 73 -5.94 -1.88 5.38
CA PHE A 73 -5.32 -2.98 4.63
C PHE A 73 -4.17 -3.60 5.43
N ALA A 74 -3.28 -2.77 5.97
CA ALA A 74 -2.11 -3.26 6.70
C ALA A 74 -2.51 -4.12 7.90
N CYS A 75 -3.52 -3.67 8.63
CA CYS A 75 -4.04 -4.43 9.77
C CYS A 75 -4.66 -5.75 9.34
N ALA A 76 -5.51 -5.71 8.32
CA ALA A 76 -6.24 -6.90 7.86
C ALA A 76 -5.33 -7.90 7.14
N ALA A 77 -4.33 -7.43 6.41
CA ALA A 77 -3.36 -8.28 5.73
C ALA A 77 -2.22 -8.73 6.65
N ARG A 78 -2.12 -8.16 7.85
CA ARG A 78 -1.11 -8.47 8.84
C ARG A 78 0.29 -8.24 8.31
N CYS A 79 0.52 -7.01 7.84
CA CYS A 79 1.80 -6.65 7.26
C CYS A 79 2.33 -5.33 7.81
N ASN A 80 3.61 -5.11 7.60
CA ASN A 80 4.24 -3.81 7.81
C ASN A 80 4.17 -3.07 6.49
N LEU A 81 3.52 -1.92 6.49
CA LEU A 81 3.30 -1.10 5.30
C LEU A 81 3.72 0.33 5.59
N GLN A 82 4.66 0.83 4.81
CA GLN A 82 5.13 2.20 4.93
C GLN A 82 5.00 2.89 3.59
N ILE A 83 4.31 4.02 3.57
CA ILE A 83 4.04 4.77 2.35
C ILE A 83 4.48 6.22 2.55
N SER A 84 5.26 6.73 1.59
CA SER A 84 5.57 8.14 1.52
C SER A 84 5.31 8.64 0.11
N ALA A 85 4.89 9.89 -0.02
CA ALA A 85 4.62 10.49 -1.32
C ALA A 85 4.95 11.97 -1.30
N ARG A 86 5.42 12.45 -2.46
CA ARG A 86 5.77 13.86 -2.70
C ARG A 86 5.27 14.26 -4.07
N GLY A 87 4.86 15.48 -4.19
CA GLY A 87 4.41 16.05 -5.45
C GLY A 87 3.37 17.13 -5.20
N ASP A 88 3.09 17.93 -6.22
CA ASP A 88 2.18 19.08 -6.09
C ASP A 88 0.75 18.76 -6.52
N ASN A 89 0.58 17.88 -7.48
CA ASN A 89 -0.74 17.52 -8.00
C ASN A 89 -1.33 16.37 -7.19
N ASP A 90 -2.43 16.65 -6.48
CA ASP A 90 -3.05 15.66 -5.61
C ASP A 90 -3.54 14.43 -6.35
N HIS A 91 -4.12 14.61 -7.56
CA HIS A 91 -4.60 13.48 -8.35
C HIS A 91 -3.44 12.57 -8.75
N HIS A 92 -2.36 13.17 -9.29
CA HIS A 92 -1.17 12.41 -9.67
C HIS A 92 -0.51 11.75 -8.46
N LYS A 93 -0.51 12.43 -7.32
CA LYS A 93 0.06 11.88 -6.09
C LYS A 93 -0.72 10.66 -5.60
N ALA A 94 -2.05 10.76 -5.57
CA ALA A 94 -2.90 9.64 -5.19
C ALA A 94 -2.69 8.46 -6.14
N GLU A 95 -2.66 8.72 -7.44
CA GLU A 95 -2.43 7.69 -8.46
C GLU A 95 -1.07 7.03 -8.25
N ALA A 96 -0.03 7.83 -7.98
CA ALA A 96 1.31 7.30 -7.72
C ALA A 96 1.34 6.40 -6.50
N VAL A 97 0.63 6.78 -5.42
CA VAL A 97 0.55 5.96 -4.20
C VAL A 97 -0.09 4.61 -4.51
N PHE A 98 -1.23 4.58 -5.20
CA PHE A 98 -1.91 3.33 -5.50
C PHE A 98 -1.09 2.45 -6.43
N LYS A 99 -0.43 3.04 -7.43
CA LYS A 99 0.43 2.28 -8.35
C LYS A 99 1.65 1.72 -7.64
N ALA A 100 2.29 2.51 -6.80
CA ALA A 100 3.44 2.05 -6.02
C ALA A 100 3.04 0.90 -5.08
N PHE A 101 1.90 1.04 -4.42
CA PHE A 101 1.38 -0.01 -3.56
C PHE A 101 1.12 -1.31 -4.34
N ALA A 102 0.45 -1.21 -5.49
CA ALA A 102 0.13 -2.38 -6.29
C ALA A 102 1.40 -3.11 -6.76
N ARG A 103 2.42 -2.37 -7.17
CA ARG A 103 3.69 -2.95 -7.60
C ARG A 103 4.45 -3.59 -6.44
N ALA A 104 4.47 -2.94 -5.28
CA ALA A 104 5.10 -3.50 -4.08
C ALA A 104 4.41 -4.78 -3.65
N LEU A 105 3.07 -4.79 -3.69
CA LEU A 105 2.28 -5.97 -3.34
C LEU A 105 2.59 -7.12 -4.31
N ARG A 106 2.61 -6.84 -5.61
CA ARG A 106 2.95 -7.84 -6.62
C ARG A 106 4.32 -8.45 -6.38
N MET A 107 5.29 -7.62 -6.04
CA MET A 107 6.66 -8.07 -5.75
C MET A 107 6.68 -8.96 -4.51
N ALA A 108 6.02 -8.52 -3.43
CA ALA A 108 6.06 -9.21 -2.14
C ALA A 108 5.40 -10.59 -2.18
N VAL A 109 4.33 -10.75 -2.99
CA VAL A 109 3.60 -12.01 -3.06
C VAL A 109 4.15 -12.95 -4.13
N ALA A 110 5.15 -12.55 -4.89
CA ALA A 110 5.72 -13.38 -5.93
C ALA A 110 6.32 -14.64 -5.33
N HIS A 111 6.10 -15.77 -6.00
CA HIS A 111 6.71 -17.03 -5.58
C HIS A 111 8.20 -17.04 -5.88
N ILE A 112 8.96 -17.53 -4.90
CA ILE A 112 10.39 -17.74 -5.05
C ILE A 112 10.62 -19.25 -5.09
N PRO A 113 11.16 -19.78 -6.18
CA PRO A 113 11.45 -21.20 -6.23
C PRO A 113 12.64 -21.56 -5.36
N PHE A 114 12.54 -22.68 -4.68
CA PHE A 114 13.62 -23.21 -3.85
C PHE A 114 14.11 -24.52 -4.41
#